data_e7d5f71ba23ece149593865c81f8ce9f
#
_entry.id   e7d5f71ba23ece149593865c81f8ce9f
#
_cell.length_a   1.000
_cell.length_b   1.000
_cell.length_c   1.000
_cell.angle_alpha   90.00
_cell.angle_beta   90.00
_cell.angle_gamma   90.00
#
_symmetry.space_group_name_H-M   'P 1'
#
loop_
_entity.id
_entity.type
_entity.pdbx_description
1 polymer ?
#
loop_
_entity_poly.entity_id
_entity_poly.type
_entity_poly.pdbx_seq_one_letter_code
_entity_poly.pdbx_strand_id
1 'polypeptide(L)'
;MSQAKTGILLANLGTPEAPTPAAVKRYLRQFLSDTRVVDTPRVLWWPLLRGVILPIRSPRVAKLYQSVWMDEGSPLMVYSRRQEKALAARLPDMPVALGMSYGKPSLESAVENLLSQDVEHIVVLALYPQYSCSTVAAVWDELARILATRRHIPGITFIRDYADDEMYIAALVNSARASFARHGEPDLLLLSYHGIPQRYADEGDDYPQRCRDTTRELVSALGLPPEKVMMTFQSRFGREPWLTPYTDETLKMLGEKGVKHVQVMSPGFSADCLETLEEIAVQNREFFLEAGGEKYEYIPALNDSPEHIEMMVSLVTTRR
;
A
#
# COMPACT_ATOMS: atom_id res chain seq x y z
N MET A 1 13.53 -37.70 -2.91
CA MET A 1 12.40 -36.94 -3.49
C MET A 1 12.95 -35.56 -3.79
N SER A 2 12.84 -35.06 -5.04
CA SER A 2 13.19 -33.68 -5.35
C SER A 2 12.27 -32.77 -4.55
N GLN A 3 12.83 -31.76 -3.89
CA GLN A 3 12.02 -30.78 -3.19
C GLN A 3 11.20 -30.00 -4.23
N ALA A 4 9.90 -29.83 -3.98
CA ALA A 4 9.01 -29.10 -4.87
C ALA A 4 9.57 -27.68 -5.11
N LYS A 5 9.69 -27.30 -6.38
CA LYS A 5 10.21 -25.97 -6.73
C LYS A 5 9.26 -24.87 -6.27
N THR A 6 9.75 -24.02 -5.38
CA THR A 6 8.98 -22.91 -4.82
C THR A 6 9.26 -21.62 -5.57
N GLY A 7 8.21 -20.87 -5.90
CA GLY A 7 8.29 -19.53 -6.45
C GLY A 7 7.59 -18.50 -5.57
N ILE A 8 7.86 -17.24 -5.78
CA ILE A 8 7.31 -16.13 -5.01
C ILE A 8 6.48 -15.25 -5.92
N LEU A 9 5.23 -14.99 -5.52
CA LEU A 9 4.35 -14.02 -6.13
C LEU A 9 4.29 -12.78 -5.24
N LEU A 10 4.89 -11.68 -5.69
CA LEU A 10 4.66 -10.36 -5.10
C LEU A 10 3.37 -9.79 -5.69
N ALA A 11 2.43 -9.43 -4.84
CA ALA A 11 1.14 -8.86 -5.27
C ALA A 11 1.01 -7.42 -4.78
N ASN A 12 0.71 -6.49 -5.69
CA ASN A 12 0.47 -5.08 -5.34
C ASN A 12 -0.81 -4.57 -6.05
N LEU A 13 -1.26 -3.36 -5.67
CA LEU A 13 -2.51 -2.76 -6.12
C LEU A 13 -2.55 -2.61 -7.64
N GLY A 14 -1.53 -2.00 -8.18
CA GLY A 14 -1.47 -1.61 -9.57
C GLY A 14 -1.57 -0.10 -9.79
N THR A 15 -1.43 0.29 -11.04
CA THR A 15 -1.28 1.69 -11.43
C THR A 15 -1.63 1.85 -12.92
N PRO A 16 -1.98 3.05 -13.39
CA PRO A 16 -2.17 3.28 -14.81
C PRO A 16 -0.87 3.07 -15.61
N GLU A 17 -0.99 2.61 -16.86
CA GLU A 17 0.16 2.41 -17.77
C GLU A 17 0.84 3.72 -18.21
N ALA A 18 0.11 4.85 -18.12
CA ALA A 18 0.60 6.18 -18.46
C ALA A 18 -0.17 7.25 -17.68
N PRO A 19 0.40 8.44 -17.45
CA PRO A 19 -0.26 9.53 -16.74
C PRO A 19 -1.23 10.31 -17.68
N THR A 20 -2.06 9.58 -18.40
CA THR A 20 -3.05 10.12 -19.35
C THR A 20 -4.48 9.81 -18.90
N PRO A 21 -5.46 10.69 -19.22
CA PRO A 21 -6.85 10.42 -18.84
C PRO A 21 -7.38 9.07 -19.32
N ALA A 22 -6.97 8.63 -20.51
CA ALA A 22 -7.40 7.34 -21.07
C ALA A 22 -6.83 6.15 -20.29
N ALA A 23 -5.55 6.16 -19.95
CA ALA A 23 -4.91 5.09 -19.18
C ALA A 23 -5.44 5.07 -17.73
N VAL A 24 -5.57 6.23 -17.09
CA VAL A 24 -6.16 6.36 -15.76
C VAL A 24 -7.62 5.89 -15.76
N LYS A 25 -8.40 6.20 -16.80
CA LYS A 25 -9.78 5.71 -16.92
C LYS A 25 -9.86 4.19 -16.97
N ARG A 26 -8.94 3.53 -17.71
CA ARG A 26 -8.89 2.05 -17.77
C ARG A 26 -8.58 1.45 -16.41
N TYR A 27 -7.55 1.98 -15.74
CA TYR A 27 -7.14 1.57 -14.41
C TYR A 27 -8.26 1.76 -13.37
N LEU A 28 -8.81 2.97 -13.26
CA LEU A 28 -9.88 3.28 -12.31
C LEU A 28 -11.14 2.45 -12.57
N ARG A 29 -11.45 2.15 -13.84
CA ARG A 29 -12.58 1.29 -14.18
C ARG A 29 -12.40 -0.12 -13.63
N GLN A 30 -11.21 -0.70 -13.74
CA GLN A 30 -10.90 -2.02 -13.20
C GLN A 30 -10.96 -1.99 -11.66
N PHE A 31 -10.24 -1.07 -11.04
CA PHE A 31 -10.14 -0.90 -9.60
C PHE A 31 -11.51 -0.67 -8.94
N LEU A 32 -12.29 0.29 -9.42
CA LEU A 32 -13.60 0.64 -8.85
C LEU A 32 -14.73 -0.33 -9.27
N SER A 33 -14.45 -1.29 -10.13
CA SER A 33 -15.37 -2.38 -10.45
C SER A 33 -15.23 -3.58 -9.52
N ASP A 34 -14.20 -3.63 -8.68
CA ASP A 34 -14.04 -4.69 -7.70
C ASP A 34 -15.05 -4.55 -6.55
N THR A 35 -15.73 -5.66 -6.21
CA THR A 35 -16.71 -5.69 -5.12
C THR A 35 -16.07 -5.56 -3.75
N ARG A 36 -14.79 -5.94 -3.62
CA ARG A 36 -14.03 -5.75 -2.39
C ARG A 36 -13.68 -4.28 -2.14
N VAL A 37 -13.58 -3.49 -3.21
CA VAL A 37 -13.25 -2.05 -3.13
C VAL A 37 -14.50 -1.22 -3.00
N VAL A 38 -15.52 -1.52 -3.81
CA VAL A 38 -16.83 -0.84 -3.78
C VAL A 38 -17.92 -1.90 -3.81
N ASP A 39 -18.60 -2.09 -2.71
CA ASP A 39 -19.64 -3.11 -2.54
C ASP A 39 -21.06 -2.63 -2.85
N THR A 40 -21.18 -1.40 -3.36
CA THR A 40 -22.46 -0.86 -3.83
C THR A 40 -23.08 -1.79 -4.89
N PRO A 41 -24.42 -2.08 -4.84
CA PRO A 41 -25.09 -2.93 -5.82
C PRO A 41 -24.78 -2.52 -7.26
N ARG A 42 -24.37 -3.47 -8.09
CA ARG A 42 -23.85 -3.23 -9.45
C ARG A 42 -24.80 -2.47 -10.36
N VAL A 43 -26.09 -2.69 -10.20
CA VAL A 43 -27.14 -1.99 -10.98
C VAL A 43 -27.09 -0.48 -10.76
N LEU A 44 -26.78 -0.04 -9.54
CA LEU A 44 -26.64 1.38 -9.19
C LEU A 44 -25.23 1.91 -9.48
N TRP A 45 -24.22 1.09 -9.18
CA TRP A 45 -22.83 1.51 -9.27
C TRP A 45 -22.34 1.69 -10.70
N TRP A 46 -22.65 0.76 -11.61
CA TRP A 46 -22.13 0.79 -12.97
C TRP A 46 -22.56 2.02 -13.80
N PRO A 47 -23.81 2.47 -13.79
CA PRO A 47 -24.17 3.71 -14.46
C PRO A 47 -23.44 4.91 -13.87
N LEU A 48 -23.36 4.99 -12.54
CA LEU A 48 -22.68 6.08 -11.83
C LEU A 48 -21.16 6.09 -12.14
N LEU A 49 -20.52 4.92 -12.05
CA LEU A 49 -19.08 4.77 -12.34
C LEU A 49 -18.76 5.22 -13.77
N ARG A 50 -19.48 4.67 -14.76
CA ARG A 50 -19.17 4.89 -16.18
C ARG A 50 -19.62 6.26 -16.69
N GLY A 51 -20.76 6.74 -16.23
CA GLY A 51 -21.39 7.99 -16.71
C GLY A 51 -20.91 9.25 -16.00
N VAL A 52 -20.48 9.13 -14.74
CA VAL A 52 -20.16 10.29 -13.91
C VAL A 52 -18.72 10.21 -13.37
N ILE A 53 -18.41 9.15 -12.62
CA ILE A 53 -17.15 9.11 -11.87
C ILE A 53 -15.94 9.06 -12.79
N LEU A 54 -15.89 8.11 -13.71
CA LEU A 54 -14.75 7.96 -14.62
C LEU A 54 -14.52 9.19 -15.51
N PRO A 55 -15.55 9.79 -16.15
CA PRO A 55 -15.35 11.00 -16.96
C PRO A 55 -14.78 12.17 -16.17
N ILE A 56 -15.21 12.37 -14.93
CA ILE A 56 -14.80 13.52 -14.10
C ILE A 56 -13.46 13.26 -13.41
N ARG A 57 -13.26 12.07 -12.83
CA ARG A 57 -12.05 11.77 -12.06
C ARG A 57 -10.82 11.49 -12.91
N SER A 58 -10.99 10.81 -14.05
CA SER A 58 -9.82 10.39 -14.82
C SER A 58 -8.92 11.54 -15.28
N PRO A 59 -9.44 12.69 -15.78
CA PRO A 59 -8.58 13.82 -16.12
C PRO A 59 -7.89 14.44 -14.90
N ARG A 60 -8.58 14.52 -13.75
CA ARG A 60 -8.01 15.08 -12.51
C ARG A 60 -6.90 14.19 -11.97
N VAL A 61 -7.16 12.91 -11.85
CA VAL A 61 -6.18 11.93 -11.36
C VAL A 61 -4.99 11.81 -12.32
N ALA A 62 -5.20 11.94 -13.65
CA ALA A 62 -4.11 11.96 -14.60
C ALA A 62 -3.14 13.13 -14.35
N LYS A 63 -3.64 14.32 -13.99
CA LYS A 63 -2.78 15.47 -13.64
C LYS A 63 -1.96 15.19 -12.36
N LEU A 64 -2.56 14.54 -11.37
CA LEU A 64 -1.84 14.16 -10.15
C LEU A 64 -0.76 13.10 -10.47
N TYR A 65 -1.05 12.13 -11.33
CA TYR A 65 -0.01 11.20 -11.79
C TYR A 65 1.11 11.90 -12.55
N GLN A 66 0.81 12.92 -13.36
CA GLN A 66 1.83 13.70 -14.08
C GLN A 66 2.82 14.38 -13.13
N SER A 67 2.38 14.85 -11.96
CA SER A 67 3.26 15.50 -10.98
C SER A 67 4.22 14.57 -10.25
N VAL A 68 3.89 13.27 -10.17
CA VAL A 68 4.72 12.28 -9.46
C VAL A 68 5.34 11.24 -10.41
N TRP A 69 5.09 11.35 -11.72
CA TRP A 69 5.54 10.36 -12.69
C TRP A 69 7.06 10.38 -12.82
N MET A 70 7.67 9.21 -12.69
CA MET A 70 9.13 9.02 -12.82
C MET A 70 9.48 8.70 -14.28
N ASP A 71 10.76 8.80 -14.65
CA ASP A 71 11.25 8.46 -16.00
C ASP A 71 10.90 7.01 -16.39
N GLU A 72 10.92 6.09 -15.42
CA GLU A 72 10.67 4.64 -15.61
C GLU A 72 9.18 4.27 -15.51
N GLY A 73 8.30 5.20 -15.10
CA GLY A 73 6.86 4.94 -14.92
C GLY A 73 6.26 5.54 -13.66
N SER A 74 5.12 5.01 -13.23
CA SER A 74 4.53 5.42 -11.95
C SER A 74 5.40 4.97 -10.76
N PRO A 75 5.47 5.75 -9.68
CA PRO A 75 6.27 5.37 -8.50
C PRO A 75 5.97 3.96 -7.99
N LEU A 76 4.70 3.60 -7.86
CA LEU A 76 4.30 2.26 -7.41
C LEU A 76 4.90 1.16 -8.30
N MET A 77 4.86 1.33 -9.63
CA MET A 77 5.43 0.35 -10.56
C MET A 77 6.94 0.29 -10.44
N VAL A 78 7.61 1.44 -10.42
CA VAL A 78 9.06 1.52 -10.35
C VAL A 78 9.58 0.84 -9.08
N TYR A 79 9.03 1.19 -7.92
CA TYR A 79 9.46 0.59 -6.66
C TYR A 79 9.07 -0.89 -6.55
N SER A 80 7.88 -1.29 -7.02
CA SER A 80 7.51 -2.73 -7.03
C SER A 80 8.45 -3.57 -7.91
N ARG A 81 8.90 -3.03 -9.06
CA ARG A 81 9.90 -3.69 -9.91
C ARG A 81 11.28 -3.76 -9.26
N ARG A 82 11.67 -2.70 -8.54
CA ARG A 82 12.93 -2.71 -7.78
C ARG A 82 12.87 -3.72 -6.64
N GLN A 83 11.76 -3.83 -5.93
CA GLN A 83 11.51 -4.85 -4.91
C GLN A 83 11.58 -6.27 -5.51
N GLU A 84 10.89 -6.54 -6.61
CA GLU A 84 10.94 -7.81 -7.34
C GLU A 84 12.39 -8.20 -7.70
N LYS A 85 13.12 -7.28 -8.32
CA LYS A 85 14.51 -7.48 -8.72
C LYS A 85 15.45 -7.72 -7.53
N ALA A 86 15.31 -6.93 -6.48
CA ALA A 86 16.14 -7.05 -5.28
C ALA A 86 15.86 -8.36 -4.53
N LEU A 87 14.58 -8.76 -4.42
CA LEU A 87 14.21 -10.03 -3.79
C LEU A 87 14.72 -11.23 -4.61
N ALA A 88 14.57 -11.20 -5.94
CA ALA A 88 15.08 -12.25 -6.83
C ALA A 88 16.61 -12.41 -6.71
N ALA A 89 17.34 -11.31 -6.57
CA ALA A 89 18.80 -11.34 -6.38
C ALA A 89 19.20 -12.01 -5.03
N ARG A 90 18.36 -11.94 -4.01
CA ARG A 90 18.60 -12.57 -2.70
C ARG A 90 18.17 -14.04 -2.67
N LEU A 91 17.32 -14.47 -3.58
CA LEU A 91 16.72 -15.80 -3.63
C LEU A 91 16.89 -16.43 -5.03
N PRO A 92 18.14 -16.70 -5.47
CA PRO A 92 18.42 -17.12 -6.84
C PRO A 92 17.76 -18.46 -7.24
N ASP A 93 17.46 -19.31 -6.25
CA ASP A 93 16.83 -20.62 -6.48
C ASP A 93 15.29 -20.57 -6.47
N MET A 94 14.71 -19.41 -6.18
CA MET A 94 13.26 -19.20 -6.08
C MET A 94 12.82 -18.13 -7.10
N PRO A 95 12.17 -18.50 -8.20
CA PRO A 95 11.63 -17.52 -9.14
C PRO A 95 10.71 -16.53 -8.44
N VAL A 96 10.88 -15.24 -8.73
CA VAL A 96 10.05 -14.15 -8.21
C VAL A 96 9.29 -13.53 -9.37
N ALA A 97 8.00 -13.31 -9.22
CA ALA A 97 7.17 -12.61 -10.19
C ALA A 97 6.29 -11.56 -9.52
N LEU A 98 6.22 -10.38 -10.13
CA LEU A 98 5.34 -9.30 -9.70
C LEU A 98 4.01 -9.37 -10.44
N GLY A 99 2.89 -9.35 -9.70
CA GLY A 99 1.54 -9.24 -10.23
C GLY A 99 0.78 -8.08 -9.60
N MET A 100 -0.01 -7.38 -10.43
CA MET A 100 -0.88 -6.30 -10.00
C MET A 100 -2.33 -6.76 -9.94
N SER A 101 -3.06 -6.37 -8.89
CA SER A 101 -4.50 -6.61 -8.80
C SER A 101 -5.25 -5.88 -9.91
N TYR A 102 -4.78 -4.67 -10.27
CA TYR A 102 -5.38 -3.86 -11.33
C TYR A 102 -4.28 -3.31 -12.25
N GLY A 103 -4.48 -3.49 -13.57
CA GLY A 103 -3.49 -3.10 -14.58
C GLY A 103 -2.52 -4.23 -14.94
N LYS A 104 -1.30 -3.86 -15.31
CA LYS A 104 -0.25 -4.80 -15.77
C LYS A 104 1.07 -4.60 -15.02
N PRO A 105 1.87 -5.68 -14.86
CA PRO A 105 1.54 -7.07 -15.18
C PRO A 105 0.41 -7.59 -14.28
N SER A 106 -0.51 -8.38 -14.81
CA SER A 106 -1.61 -8.92 -14.01
C SER A 106 -1.15 -10.05 -13.08
N LEU A 107 -1.89 -10.30 -12.00
CA LEU A 107 -1.68 -11.48 -11.15
C LEU A 107 -1.69 -12.77 -11.97
N GLU A 108 -2.60 -12.87 -12.95
CA GLU A 108 -2.69 -14.03 -13.85
C GLU A 108 -1.40 -14.24 -14.64
N SER A 109 -0.84 -13.17 -15.26
CA SER A 109 0.42 -13.27 -16.01
C SER A 109 1.61 -13.60 -15.11
N ALA A 110 1.62 -13.14 -13.86
CA ALA A 110 2.66 -13.48 -12.90
C ALA A 110 2.58 -14.95 -12.45
N VAL A 111 1.39 -15.48 -12.20
CA VAL A 111 1.18 -16.90 -11.92
C VAL A 111 1.61 -17.76 -13.11
N GLU A 112 1.23 -17.38 -14.34
CA GLU A 112 1.66 -18.08 -15.54
C GLU A 112 3.17 -18.11 -15.74
N ASN A 113 3.83 -16.98 -15.46
CA ASN A 113 5.28 -16.88 -15.49
C ASN A 113 5.94 -17.87 -14.50
N LEU A 114 5.45 -17.96 -13.26
CA LEU A 114 5.96 -18.92 -12.27
C LEU A 114 5.73 -20.38 -12.71
N LEU A 115 4.52 -20.71 -13.15
CA LEU A 115 4.18 -22.06 -13.57
C LEU A 115 4.98 -22.50 -14.82
N SER A 116 5.30 -21.59 -15.73
CA SER A 116 6.14 -21.88 -16.90
C SER A 116 7.59 -22.22 -16.55
N GLN A 117 7.99 -21.96 -15.32
CA GLN A 117 9.29 -22.31 -14.76
C GLN A 117 9.25 -23.56 -13.86
N ASP A 118 8.22 -24.40 -14.00
CA ASP A 118 8.02 -25.62 -13.23
C ASP A 118 7.91 -25.41 -11.70
N VAL A 119 7.33 -24.25 -11.30
CA VAL A 119 7.01 -23.99 -9.91
C VAL A 119 5.81 -24.83 -9.46
N GLU A 120 5.99 -25.61 -8.43
CA GLU A 120 4.97 -26.51 -7.84
C GLU A 120 4.34 -25.92 -6.57
N HIS A 121 4.98 -24.92 -5.97
CA HIS A 121 4.50 -24.21 -4.77
C HIS A 121 4.72 -22.71 -4.90
N ILE A 122 3.70 -21.90 -4.66
CA ILE A 122 3.78 -20.44 -4.73
C ILE A 122 3.56 -19.84 -3.35
N VAL A 123 4.54 -19.07 -2.89
CA VAL A 123 4.38 -18.21 -1.72
C VAL A 123 3.92 -16.84 -2.19
N VAL A 124 2.74 -16.43 -1.75
CA VAL A 124 2.12 -15.15 -2.11
C VAL A 124 2.39 -14.14 -1.00
N LEU A 125 3.13 -13.08 -1.33
CA LEU A 125 3.34 -11.93 -0.47
C LEU A 125 2.60 -10.73 -1.05
N ALA A 126 1.46 -10.39 -0.44
CA ALA A 126 0.76 -9.16 -0.74
C ALA A 126 1.51 -7.98 -0.10
N LEU A 127 1.84 -6.96 -0.91
CA LEU A 127 2.64 -5.82 -0.47
C LEU A 127 1.80 -4.79 0.32
N TYR A 128 0.98 -5.33 1.23
CA TYR A 128 0.16 -4.58 2.17
C TYR A 128 0.45 -5.11 3.59
N PRO A 129 1.16 -4.32 4.41
CA PRO A 129 1.54 -4.78 5.76
C PRO A 129 0.35 -5.13 6.63
N GLN A 130 -0.73 -4.34 6.57
CA GLN A 130 -1.97 -4.56 7.30
C GLN A 130 -3.01 -5.21 6.38
N TYR A 131 -3.61 -6.30 6.84
CA TYR A 131 -4.74 -6.91 6.13
C TYR A 131 -5.91 -5.92 6.00
N SER A 132 -6.55 -5.93 4.84
CA SER A 132 -7.90 -5.39 4.63
C SER A 132 -8.62 -6.21 3.57
N CYS A 133 -9.94 -6.24 3.66
CA CYS A 133 -10.77 -6.92 2.68
C CYS A 133 -10.66 -6.26 1.29
N SER A 134 -10.42 -4.95 1.22
CA SER A 134 -10.29 -4.22 -0.04
C SER A 134 -8.91 -4.37 -0.73
N THR A 135 -7.93 -4.98 -0.05
CA THR A 135 -6.57 -5.17 -0.57
C THR A 135 -6.18 -6.65 -0.59
N VAL A 136 -5.85 -7.21 0.56
CA VAL A 136 -5.34 -8.58 0.68
C VAL A 136 -6.39 -9.61 0.27
N ALA A 137 -7.67 -9.43 0.66
CA ALA A 137 -8.70 -10.36 0.23
C ALA A 137 -9.03 -10.22 -1.26
N ALA A 138 -8.89 -9.04 -1.86
CA ALA A 138 -9.02 -8.86 -3.31
C ALA A 138 -7.92 -9.64 -4.08
N VAL A 139 -6.68 -9.66 -3.58
CA VAL A 139 -5.60 -10.50 -4.13
C VAL A 139 -5.96 -11.98 -4.03
N TRP A 140 -6.49 -12.42 -2.89
CA TRP A 140 -6.92 -13.81 -2.70
C TRP A 140 -8.04 -14.21 -3.66
N ASP A 141 -9.07 -13.38 -3.81
CA ASP A 141 -10.21 -13.66 -4.70
C ASP A 141 -9.75 -13.80 -6.15
N GLU A 142 -8.85 -12.90 -6.62
CA GLU A 142 -8.31 -12.99 -7.97
C GLU A 142 -7.43 -14.22 -8.16
N LEU A 143 -6.59 -14.57 -7.17
CA LEU A 143 -5.78 -15.79 -7.21
C LEU A 143 -6.68 -17.03 -7.27
N ALA A 144 -7.72 -17.09 -6.44
CA ALA A 144 -8.69 -18.19 -6.45
C ALA A 144 -9.39 -18.30 -7.81
N ARG A 145 -9.79 -17.17 -8.42
CA ARG A 145 -10.37 -17.13 -9.76
C ARG A 145 -9.43 -17.69 -10.82
N ILE A 146 -8.15 -17.29 -10.78
CA ILE A 146 -7.12 -17.76 -11.71
C ILE A 146 -6.93 -19.28 -11.58
N LEU A 147 -6.82 -19.78 -10.36
CA LEU A 147 -6.58 -21.19 -10.10
C LEU A 147 -7.79 -22.07 -10.39
N ALA A 148 -9.00 -21.58 -10.20
CA ALA A 148 -10.24 -22.34 -10.47
C ALA A 148 -10.40 -22.76 -11.93
N THR A 149 -9.72 -22.10 -12.86
CA THR A 149 -9.75 -22.45 -14.29
C THR A 149 -8.74 -23.50 -14.70
N ARG A 150 -7.86 -23.93 -13.77
CA ARG A 150 -6.71 -24.80 -14.06
C ARG A 150 -6.95 -26.24 -13.60
N ARG A 151 -6.46 -27.19 -14.40
CA ARG A 151 -6.46 -28.62 -14.02
C ARG A 151 -5.36 -28.96 -13.03
N HIS A 152 -4.21 -28.30 -13.16
CA HIS A 152 -3.08 -28.44 -12.23
C HIS A 152 -3.00 -27.17 -11.35
N ILE A 153 -3.05 -27.37 -10.05
CA ILE A 153 -3.00 -26.31 -9.05
C ILE A 153 -1.73 -26.48 -8.24
N PRO A 154 -0.83 -25.47 -8.17
CA PRO A 154 0.33 -25.51 -7.30
C PRO A 154 -0.09 -25.45 -5.82
N GLY A 155 0.78 -25.88 -4.91
CA GLY A 155 0.64 -25.56 -3.50
C GLY A 155 0.67 -24.03 -3.31
N ILE A 156 -0.13 -23.52 -2.36
CA ILE A 156 -0.18 -22.08 -2.07
C ILE A 156 0.05 -21.84 -0.60
N THR A 157 1.05 -21.00 -0.30
CA THR A 157 1.15 -20.31 0.99
C THR A 157 0.79 -18.86 0.80
N PHE A 158 -0.25 -18.39 1.47
CA PHE A 158 -0.71 -17.01 1.38
C PHE A 158 -0.39 -16.26 2.68
N ILE A 159 0.51 -15.27 2.60
CA ILE A 159 0.88 -14.42 3.73
C ILE A 159 -0.21 -13.35 3.88
N ARG A 160 -1.04 -13.51 4.91
CA ARG A 160 -2.20 -12.65 5.14
C ARG A 160 -1.83 -11.21 5.48
N ASP A 161 -0.88 -11.03 6.37
CA ASP A 161 -0.35 -9.73 6.80
C ASP A 161 1.00 -9.88 7.52
N TYR A 162 1.64 -8.76 7.77
CA TYR A 162 2.90 -8.65 8.53
C TYR A 162 2.96 -7.35 9.36
N ALA A 163 1.79 -6.89 9.81
CA ALA A 163 1.58 -5.59 10.48
C ALA A 163 2.40 -5.40 11.76
N ASP A 164 2.70 -6.50 12.46
CA ASP A 164 3.47 -6.56 13.71
C ASP A 164 4.75 -7.41 13.59
N ASP A 165 5.20 -7.68 12.37
CA ASP A 165 6.46 -8.40 12.13
C ASP A 165 7.65 -7.58 12.64
N GLU A 166 8.53 -8.21 13.42
CA GLU A 166 9.64 -7.53 14.08
C GLU A 166 10.62 -6.87 13.09
N MET A 167 10.88 -7.50 11.94
CA MET A 167 11.78 -6.94 10.92
C MET A 167 11.11 -5.77 10.19
N TYR A 168 9.79 -5.85 9.96
CA TYR A 168 9.04 -4.75 9.39
C TYR A 168 9.04 -3.53 10.32
N ILE A 169 8.77 -3.73 11.60
CA ILE A 169 8.82 -2.66 12.61
C ILE A 169 10.23 -2.07 12.71
N ALA A 170 11.27 -2.91 12.73
CA ALA A 170 12.66 -2.43 12.77
C ALA A 170 13.01 -1.58 11.54
N ALA A 171 12.55 -1.94 10.34
CA ALA A 171 12.76 -1.15 9.14
C ALA A 171 12.06 0.24 9.23
N LEU A 172 10.83 0.30 9.74
CA LEU A 172 10.12 1.55 9.97
C LEU A 172 10.84 2.43 11.01
N VAL A 173 11.33 1.83 12.11
CA VAL A 173 12.11 2.53 13.15
C VAL A 173 13.38 3.14 12.55
N ASN A 174 14.11 2.40 11.75
CA ASN A 174 15.34 2.88 11.11
C ASN A 174 15.04 4.04 10.16
N SER A 175 13.97 3.94 9.38
CA SER A 175 13.52 5.02 8.48
C SER A 175 13.13 6.29 9.25
N ALA A 176 12.37 6.16 10.34
CA ALA A 176 12.00 7.29 11.19
C ALA A 176 13.23 7.94 11.85
N ARG A 177 14.13 7.15 12.45
CA ARG A 177 15.36 7.65 13.08
C ARG A 177 16.28 8.34 12.08
N ALA A 178 16.40 7.82 10.87
CA ALA A 178 17.19 8.47 9.81
C ALA A 178 16.60 9.83 9.42
N SER A 179 15.27 9.94 9.39
CA SER A 179 14.57 11.21 9.14
C SER A 179 14.78 12.20 10.31
N PHE A 180 14.66 11.74 11.57
CA PHE A 180 14.91 12.59 12.76
C PHE A 180 16.36 13.08 12.79
N ALA A 181 17.34 12.23 12.46
CA ALA A 181 18.74 12.62 12.39
C ALA A 181 19.02 13.69 11.32
N ARG A 182 18.30 13.64 10.19
CA ARG A 182 18.45 14.58 9.08
C ARG A 182 17.72 15.90 9.30
N HIS A 183 16.52 15.82 9.84
CA HIS A 183 15.59 16.97 9.91
C HIS A 183 15.34 17.49 11.33
N GLY A 184 15.90 16.85 12.34
CA GLY A 184 15.61 17.10 13.75
C GLY A 184 14.41 16.28 14.24
N GLU A 185 14.34 16.07 15.54
CA GLU A 185 13.20 15.40 16.17
C GLU A 185 11.94 16.25 16.02
N PRO A 186 10.81 15.69 15.55
CA PRO A 186 9.58 16.46 15.40
C PRO A 186 8.89 16.70 16.74
N ASP A 187 8.03 17.71 16.81
CA ASP A 187 7.09 17.88 17.91
C ASP A 187 6.12 16.70 17.97
N LEU A 188 5.74 16.18 16.76
CA LEU A 188 4.81 15.08 16.62
C LEU A 188 5.09 14.26 15.35
N LEU A 189 5.10 12.93 15.51
CA LEU A 189 5.12 11.96 14.42
C LEU A 189 3.69 11.53 14.09
N LEU A 190 3.22 11.77 12.87
CA LEU A 190 1.96 11.23 12.36
C LEU A 190 2.19 9.93 11.60
N LEU A 191 1.39 8.91 11.92
CA LEU A 191 1.29 7.66 11.17
C LEU A 191 -0.01 7.70 10.38
N SER A 192 0.08 7.96 9.08
CA SER A 192 -1.06 8.08 8.18
C SER A 192 -1.28 6.77 7.43
N TYR A 193 -2.38 6.10 7.71
CA TYR A 193 -2.82 4.89 7.01
C TYR A 193 -3.89 5.25 5.98
N HIS A 194 -4.03 4.44 4.93
CA HIS A 194 -5.16 4.62 4.02
C HIS A 194 -6.47 4.35 4.75
N GLY A 195 -7.45 5.25 4.62
CA GLY A 195 -8.76 5.05 5.22
C GLY A 195 -9.55 3.95 4.49
N ILE A 196 -10.50 3.37 5.21
CA ILE A 196 -11.59 2.55 4.67
C ILE A 196 -12.91 3.06 5.23
N PRO A 197 -14.06 2.80 4.58
CA PRO A 197 -15.36 3.09 5.18
C PRO A 197 -15.51 2.44 6.55
N GLN A 198 -16.00 3.20 7.54
CA GLN A 198 -16.23 2.69 8.90
C GLN A 198 -17.05 1.41 8.89
N ARG A 199 -18.03 1.33 8.01
CA ARG A 199 -18.90 0.17 7.83
C ARG A 199 -18.12 -1.12 7.54
N TYR A 200 -17.01 -1.09 6.80
CA TYR A 200 -16.21 -2.29 6.53
C TYR A 200 -15.60 -2.86 7.83
N ALA A 201 -15.15 -1.98 8.71
CA ALA A 201 -14.66 -2.38 10.03
C ALA A 201 -15.80 -2.95 10.89
N ASP A 202 -16.98 -2.32 10.86
CA ASP A 202 -18.15 -2.77 11.60
C ASP A 202 -18.66 -4.15 11.11
N GLU A 203 -18.44 -4.46 9.84
CA GLU A 203 -18.77 -5.75 9.21
C GLU A 203 -17.69 -6.80 9.34
N GLY A 204 -16.56 -6.49 10.01
CA GLY A 204 -15.55 -7.47 10.40
C GLY A 204 -14.19 -7.36 9.68
N ASP A 205 -13.92 -6.29 8.93
CA ASP A 205 -12.57 -5.99 8.45
C ASP A 205 -11.70 -5.55 9.64
N ASP A 206 -10.72 -6.35 10.00
CA ASP A 206 -9.84 -6.09 11.14
C ASP A 206 -8.70 -5.09 10.84
N TYR A 207 -8.72 -4.45 9.67
CA TYR A 207 -7.73 -3.45 9.24
C TYR A 207 -7.42 -2.38 10.29
N PRO A 208 -8.42 -1.73 10.96
CA PRO A 208 -8.11 -0.73 11.98
C PRO A 208 -7.34 -1.31 13.15
N GLN A 209 -7.56 -2.59 13.49
CA GLN A 209 -6.82 -3.25 14.56
C GLN A 209 -5.38 -3.50 14.12
N ARG A 210 -5.16 -3.95 12.88
CA ARG A 210 -3.81 -4.18 12.35
C ARG A 210 -3.01 -2.87 12.24
N CYS A 211 -3.66 -1.74 11.91
CA CYS A 211 -3.04 -0.41 11.95
C CYS A 211 -2.62 -0.03 13.39
N ARG A 212 -3.49 -0.31 14.38
CA ARG A 212 -3.15 -0.09 15.80
C ARG A 212 -2.00 -0.97 16.27
N ASP A 213 -1.93 -2.21 15.82
CA ASP A 213 -0.84 -3.14 16.18
C ASP A 213 0.49 -2.59 15.64
N THR A 214 0.58 -2.22 14.36
CA THR A 214 1.77 -1.57 13.79
C THR A 214 2.15 -0.30 14.56
N THR A 215 1.17 0.54 14.85
CA THR A 215 1.40 1.79 15.60
C THR A 215 1.96 1.52 16.98
N ARG A 216 1.39 0.58 17.72
CA ARG A 216 1.82 0.21 19.08
C ARG A 216 3.27 -0.31 19.08
N GLU A 217 3.58 -1.23 18.19
CA GLU A 217 4.93 -1.81 18.09
C GLU A 217 5.96 -0.75 17.67
N LEU A 218 5.60 0.12 16.72
CA LEU A 218 6.48 1.20 16.26
C LEU A 218 6.75 2.22 17.38
N VAL A 219 5.73 2.66 18.11
CA VAL A 219 5.88 3.57 19.26
C VAL A 219 6.78 2.98 20.33
N SER A 220 6.54 1.71 20.67
CA SER A 220 7.35 0.96 21.63
C SER A 220 8.82 0.89 21.21
N ALA A 221 9.08 0.51 19.96
CA ALA A 221 10.44 0.34 19.43
C ALA A 221 11.19 1.66 19.21
N LEU A 222 10.48 2.76 18.90
CA LEU A 222 11.07 4.11 18.85
C LEU A 222 11.43 4.63 20.23
N GLY A 223 10.75 4.20 21.29
CA GLY A 223 10.89 4.71 22.65
C GLY A 223 10.32 6.12 22.80
N LEU A 224 9.41 6.52 21.91
CA LEU A 224 8.75 7.83 21.99
C LEU A 224 7.60 7.80 23.00
N PRO A 225 7.38 8.93 23.72
CA PRO A 225 6.16 9.09 24.51
C PRO A 225 4.92 8.96 23.62
N PRO A 226 3.87 8.24 24.03
CA PRO A 226 2.67 8.02 23.22
C PRO A 226 2.02 9.29 22.70
N GLU A 227 2.08 10.39 23.48
CA GLU A 227 1.54 11.70 23.11
C GLU A 227 2.29 12.38 21.95
N LYS A 228 3.50 11.92 21.63
CA LYS A 228 4.28 12.38 20.47
C LYS A 228 3.98 11.63 19.18
N VAL A 229 3.09 10.65 19.21
CA VAL A 229 2.72 9.88 18.02
C VAL A 229 1.21 9.86 17.83
N MET A 230 0.74 10.18 16.64
CA MET A 230 -0.69 10.11 16.31
C MET A 230 -0.93 9.20 15.12
N MET A 231 -1.88 8.29 15.27
CA MET A 231 -2.40 7.48 14.16
C MET A 231 -3.57 8.20 13.50
N THR A 232 -3.53 8.32 12.18
CA THR A 232 -4.56 8.98 11.36
C THR A 232 -4.87 8.19 10.10
N PHE A 233 -5.95 8.56 9.39
CA PHE A 233 -6.38 7.93 8.16
C PHE A 233 -6.54 8.95 7.04
N GLN A 234 -5.97 8.64 5.85
CA GLN A 234 -5.98 9.48 4.64
C GLN A 234 -6.96 8.97 3.58
N SER A 235 -7.13 9.73 2.51
CA SER A 235 -7.74 9.32 1.23
C SER A 235 -9.22 8.97 1.32
N ARG A 236 -9.98 9.62 2.21
CA ARG A 236 -11.43 9.42 2.28
C ARG A 236 -12.13 9.81 0.98
N PHE A 237 -13.15 9.05 0.62
CA PHE A 237 -13.93 9.25 -0.59
C PHE A 237 -15.44 9.14 -0.34
N GLY A 238 -16.21 10.01 -1.01
CA GLY A 238 -17.68 9.97 -0.92
C GLY A 238 -18.23 10.66 0.32
N ARG A 239 -19.43 10.27 0.74
CA ARG A 239 -20.17 10.92 1.83
C ARG A 239 -20.39 10.03 3.04
N GLU A 240 -20.11 8.74 2.93
CA GLU A 240 -20.21 7.83 4.06
C GLU A 240 -19.09 8.10 5.09
N PRO A 241 -19.29 7.74 6.37
CA PRO A 241 -18.24 7.82 7.37
C PRO A 241 -17.08 6.88 7.07
N TRP A 242 -15.87 7.39 7.20
CA TRP A 242 -14.62 6.62 7.09
C TRP A 242 -13.94 6.55 8.45
N LEU A 243 -12.92 5.69 8.58
CA LEU A 243 -12.11 5.60 9.78
C LEU A 243 -11.52 6.97 10.14
N THR A 244 -11.53 7.29 11.42
CA THR A 244 -11.04 8.56 11.99
C THR A 244 -9.91 8.32 12.99
N PRO A 245 -9.08 9.35 13.33
CA PRO A 245 -9.13 10.73 12.83
C PRO A 245 -8.59 10.89 11.39
N TYR A 246 -9.09 11.89 10.66
CA TYR A 246 -8.62 12.17 9.30
C TYR A 246 -7.29 12.92 9.30
N THR A 247 -6.36 12.54 8.43
CA THR A 247 -5.00 13.11 8.38
C THR A 247 -5.02 14.61 8.06
N ASP A 248 -5.78 15.02 7.04
CA ASP A 248 -5.89 16.42 6.61
C ASP A 248 -6.47 17.34 7.69
N GLU A 249 -7.53 16.89 8.37
CA GLU A 249 -8.16 17.64 9.46
C GLU A 249 -7.25 17.70 10.70
N THR A 250 -6.58 16.60 11.01
CA THR A 250 -5.63 16.53 12.12
C THR A 250 -4.46 17.50 11.91
N LEU A 251 -3.88 17.53 10.72
CA LEU A 251 -2.76 18.43 10.42
C LEU A 251 -3.15 19.91 10.51
N LYS A 252 -4.33 20.29 10.02
CA LYS A 252 -4.87 21.64 10.18
C LYS A 252 -5.03 22.00 11.66
N MET A 253 -5.69 21.14 12.42
CA MET A 253 -5.87 21.33 13.87
C MET A 253 -4.52 21.48 14.60
N LEU A 254 -3.51 20.70 14.25
CA LEU A 254 -2.19 20.76 14.89
C LEU A 254 -1.50 22.10 14.57
N GLY A 255 -1.52 22.58 13.33
CA GLY A 255 -0.99 23.89 12.96
C GLY A 255 -1.69 25.03 13.73
N GLU A 256 -3.03 25.02 13.79
CA GLU A 256 -3.83 25.98 14.55
C GLU A 256 -3.54 25.96 16.06
N LYS A 257 -3.21 24.79 16.61
CA LYS A 257 -2.80 24.64 18.03
C LYS A 257 -1.34 25.02 18.30
N GLY A 258 -0.60 25.45 17.28
CA GLY A 258 0.76 25.92 17.43
C GLY A 258 1.85 24.84 17.39
N VAL A 259 1.53 23.62 16.95
CA VAL A 259 2.55 22.60 16.62
C VAL A 259 3.38 23.13 15.45
N LYS A 260 4.70 23.11 15.58
CA LYS A 260 5.60 23.74 14.62
C LYS A 260 6.25 22.77 13.66
N HIS A 261 6.61 21.58 14.13
CA HIS A 261 7.31 20.58 13.34
C HIS A 261 6.61 19.22 13.41
N VAL A 262 6.15 18.73 12.29
CA VAL A 262 5.61 17.36 12.15
C VAL A 262 6.42 16.55 11.14
N GLN A 263 6.57 15.26 11.42
CA GLN A 263 7.00 14.30 10.41
C GLN A 263 5.89 13.29 10.20
N VAL A 264 5.66 12.90 8.95
CA VAL A 264 4.56 12.01 8.57
C VAL A 264 5.11 10.79 7.88
N MET A 265 4.72 9.61 8.36
CA MET A 265 5.02 8.31 7.79
C MET A 265 3.72 7.62 7.39
N SER A 266 3.73 6.86 6.31
CA SER A 266 2.58 6.06 5.86
C SER A 266 2.89 4.56 5.92
N PRO A 267 2.80 3.91 7.10
CA PRO A 267 3.24 2.53 7.27
C PRO A 267 2.41 1.51 6.48
N GLY A 268 1.19 1.85 6.07
CA GLY A 268 0.35 0.99 5.23
C GLY A 268 0.83 0.81 3.79
N PHE A 269 1.87 1.53 3.38
CA PHE A 269 2.38 1.53 2.01
C PHE A 269 3.79 0.93 1.97
N SER A 270 3.95 -0.20 1.29
CA SER A 270 5.27 -0.82 1.10
C SER A 270 6.12 -0.11 0.05
N ALA A 271 5.50 0.67 -0.81
CA ALA A 271 6.13 1.47 -1.86
C ALA A 271 5.45 2.83 -1.99
N ASP A 272 6.23 3.85 -2.32
CA ASP A 272 5.69 5.16 -2.64
C ASP A 272 4.79 5.09 -3.87
N CYS A 273 3.71 5.84 -3.82
CA CYS A 273 2.66 5.87 -4.81
C CYS A 273 2.05 7.28 -4.92
N LEU A 274 0.96 7.41 -5.67
CA LEU A 274 0.27 8.69 -5.79
C LEU A 274 -0.17 9.23 -4.43
N GLU A 275 -0.74 8.37 -3.59
CA GLU A 275 -1.29 8.72 -2.29
C GLU A 275 -0.22 9.20 -1.31
N THR A 276 0.99 8.67 -1.38
CA THR A 276 2.09 9.10 -0.49
C THR A 276 2.78 10.36 -1.00
N LEU A 277 3.09 10.43 -2.30
CA LEU A 277 3.91 11.50 -2.87
C LEU A 277 3.11 12.76 -3.19
N GLU A 278 1.84 12.64 -3.52
CA GLU A 278 1.00 13.78 -3.86
C GLU A 278 0.11 14.19 -2.67
N GLU A 279 -0.68 13.26 -2.12
CA GLU A 279 -1.59 13.59 -1.02
C GLU A 279 -0.84 13.90 0.28
N ILE A 280 0.10 13.02 0.72
CA ILE A 280 0.80 13.21 1.99
C ILE A 280 1.96 14.21 1.85
N ALA A 281 2.85 14.03 0.87
CA ALA A 281 4.04 14.85 0.80
C ALA A 281 3.80 16.27 0.24
N VAL A 282 2.70 16.51 -0.50
CA VAL A 282 2.38 17.83 -1.07
C VAL A 282 1.13 18.42 -0.42
N GLN A 283 -0.08 17.86 -0.65
CA GLN A 283 -1.33 18.49 -0.20
C GLN A 283 -1.39 18.60 1.33
N ASN A 284 -1.09 17.54 2.06
CA ASN A 284 -1.14 17.57 3.52
C ASN A 284 -0.06 18.47 4.14
N ARG A 285 1.09 18.60 3.49
CA ARG A 285 2.10 19.58 3.84
C ARG A 285 1.56 21.02 3.73
N GLU A 286 0.89 21.34 2.62
CA GLU A 286 0.28 22.66 2.42
C GLU A 286 -0.74 22.95 3.52
N PHE A 287 -1.64 22.04 3.83
CA PHE A 287 -2.64 22.20 4.88
C PHE A 287 -2.02 22.50 6.26
N PHE A 288 -0.93 21.81 6.62
CA PHE A 288 -0.25 22.04 7.88
C PHE A 288 0.42 23.41 7.95
N LEU A 289 1.14 23.80 6.88
CA LEU A 289 1.85 25.09 6.82
C LEU A 289 0.89 26.27 6.78
N GLU A 290 -0.19 26.18 6.02
CA GLU A 290 -1.24 27.21 5.95
C GLU A 290 -1.96 27.39 7.30
N ALA A 291 -2.05 26.34 8.10
CA ALA A 291 -2.65 26.36 9.43
C ALA A 291 -1.70 26.90 10.53
N GLY A 292 -0.46 27.29 10.19
CA GLY A 292 0.50 27.89 11.15
C GLY A 292 1.64 26.95 11.57
N GLY A 293 1.76 25.76 11.00
CA GLY A 293 2.94 24.91 11.09
C GLY A 293 4.14 25.55 10.38
N GLU A 294 5.35 25.15 10.77
CA GLU A 294 6.58 25.73 10.22
C GLU A 294 7.42 24.73 9.44
N LYS A 295 7.41 23.47 9.86
CA LYS A 295 8.22 22.41 9.30
C LYS A 295 7.44 21.11 9.15
N TYR A 296 7.43 20.57 7.94
CA TYR A 296 6.75 19.33 7.59
C TYR A 296 7.68 18.46 6.77
N GLU A 297 7.88 17.22 7.20
CA GLU A 297 8.69 16.24 6.48
C GLU A 297 7.88 14.97 6.23
N TYR A 298 7.85 14.53 4.99
CA TYR A 298 7.35 13.20 4.63
C TYR A 298 8.50 12.20 4.75
N ILE A 299 8.27 11.13 5.51
CA ILE A 299 9.19 9.99 5.61
C ILE A 299 8.79 8.99 4.53
N PRO A 300 9.63 8.76 3.50
CA PRO A 300 9.30 7.87 2.39
C PRO A 300 8.92 6.46 2.85
N ALA A 301 8.07 5.79 2.06
CA ALA A 301 7.81 4.37 2.23
C ALA A 301 9.13 3.57 2.20
N LEU A 302 9.10 2.34 2.70
CA LEU A 302 10.31 1.52 2.75
C LEU A 302 10.89 1.19 1.37
N ASN A 303 10.06 1.22 0.33
CA ASN A 303 10.47 1.02 -1.06
C ASN A 303 11.34 -0.25 -1.23
N ASP A 304 12.47 -0.13 -1.92
CA ASP A 304 13.47 -1.18 -2.11
C ASP A 304 14.66 -1.06 -1.15
N SER A 305 14.44 -0.49 0.04
CA SER A 305 15.51 -0.40 1.06
C SER A 305 16.02 -1.80 1.44
N PRO A 306 17.33 -1.92 1.77
CA PRO A 306 17.89 -3.22 2.14
C PRO A 306 17.15 -3.91 3.28
N GLU A 307 16.75 -3.17 4.29
CA GLU A 307 16.02 -3.70 5.46
C GLU A 307 14.64 -4.23 5.07
N HIS A 308 13.95 -3.56 4.13
CA HIS A 308 12.66 -4.01 3.63
C HIS A 308 12.80 -5.30 2.80
N ILE A 309 13.84 -5.39 1.97
CA ILE A 309 14.11 -6.61 1.19
C ILE A 309 14.47 -7.78 2.12
N GLU A 310 15.30 -7.57 3.16
CA GLU A 310 15.60 -8.62 4.15
C GLU A 310 14.33 -9.10 4.87
N MET A 311 13.45 -8.20 5.25
CA MET A 311 12.15 -8.55 5.83
C MET A 311 11.34 -9.42 4.86
N MET A 312 11.26 -9.05 3.57
CA MET A 312 10.57 -9.86 2.56
C MET A 312 11.19 -11.26 2.43
N VAL A 313 12.54 -11.35 2.40
CA VAL A 313 13.26 -12.64 2.39
C VAL A 313 12.85 -13.48 3.58
N SER A 314 12.86 -12.92 4.79
CA SER A 314 12.45 -13.61 6.01
C SER A 314 11.01 -14.14 5.89
N LEU A 315 10.06 -13.28 5.51
CA LEU A 315 8.65 -13.67 5.40
C LEU A 315 8.42 -14.85 4.44
N VAL A 316 9.02 -14.79 3.24
CA VAL A 316 8.78 -15.81 2.21
C VAL A 316 9.56 -17.11 2.44
N THR A 317 10.60 -17.09 3.27
CA THR A 317 11.38 -18.30 3.58
C THR A 317 10.94 -18.99 4.86
N THR A 318 10.41 -18.27 5.84
CA THR A 318 9.99 -18.83 7.14
C THR A 318 8.53 -19.28 7.17
N ARG A 319 7.69 -18.70 6.31
CA ARG A 319 6.24 -19.00 6.25
C ARG A 319 5.83 -19.85 5.03
N ARG A 320 6.78 -20.58 4.42
CA ARG A 320 6.54 -21.49 3.29
C ARG A 320 6.05 -22.88 3.73
#